data_5c779652dc15db4a223d913f5837ac45
#
_entry.id   5c779652dc15db4a223d913f5837ac45
#
_cell.length_a   1.000
_cell.length_b   1.000
_cell.length_c   1.000
_cell.angle_alpha   90.00
_cell.angle_beta   90.00
_cell.angle_gamma   90.00
#
_symmetry.space_group_name_H-M   'P 1'
#
loop_
_entity.id
_entity.type
_entity.pdbx_description
1 polymer ?
#
loop_
_entity_poly.entity_id
_entity_poly.type
_entity_poly.pdbx_seq_one_letter_code
_entity_poly.pdbx_strand_id
1 'polypeptide(L)'
;MNELTEINNVNLDSNNLTTKGDLVVNEVVASLGMPRDILPPDEDISIALTLLPRELNLVPERLRNKFIAKAVIASSVGLFDGAIIYVWNCVITELRSRVSSFGMEMIAQISGNSKPDNFLDKIQDVDLIDLCYQLNIIDEQGHFYLQQCREIRNHASIAHPSNIDIDDRELINFISRCCKYGLSEKTISTGIDIKSLNAILST
;
A
#
# COMPACT_ATOMS: atom_id res chain seq x y z
N MET A 1 2.25 -14.95 -32.31
CA MET A 1 1.70 -15.79 -31.25
C MET A 1 1.71 -14.95 -30.00
N ASN A 2 0.55 -14.38 -29.63
CA ASN A 2 0.42 -13.62 -28.39
C ASN A 2 0.33 -14.63 -27.24
N GLU A 3 1.38 -14.75 -26.45
CA GLU A 3 1.26 -15.31 -25.10
C GLU A 3 0.42 -14.34 -24.27
N LEU A 4 -0.85 -14.67 -24.11
CA LEU A 4 -1.70 -14.08 -23.10
C LEU A 4 -1.07 -14.47 -21.76
N THR A 5 -0.38 -13.53 -21.13
CA THR A 5 0.03 -13.63 -19.74
C THR A 5 -1.23 -13.93 -18.91
N GLU A 6 -1.36 -15.17 -18.41
CA GLU A 6 -2.41 -15.51 -17.46
C GLU A 6 -2.26 -14.57 -16.27
N ILE A 7 -3.22 -13.66 -16.13
CA ILE A 7 -3.32 -12.81 -14.96
C ILE A 7 -3.69 -13.74 -13.81
N ASN A 8 -2.73 -14.13 -12.99
CA ASN A 8 -2.96 -14.91 -11.78
C ASN A 8 -3.82 -14.07 -10.80
N ASN A 9 -5.14 -14.25 -10.91
CA ASN A 9 -6.07 -13.58 -10.03
C ASN A 9 -5.89 -14.06 -8.59
N VAL A 10 -5.85 -13.12 -7.65
CA VAL A 10 -5.90 -13.43 -6.23
C VAL A 10 -7.28 -14.02 -5.93
N ASN A 11 -7.32 -15.23 -5.44
CA ASN A 11 -8.53 -15.89 -4.98
C ASN A 11 -8.34 -16.29 -3.52
N LEU A 12 -9.18 -15.76 -2.64
CA LEU A 12 -9.18 -16.08 -1.21
C LEU A 12 -10.49 -16.78 -0.87
N ASP A 13 -10.39 -17.94 -0.25
CA ASP A 13 -11.54 -18.60 0.38
C ASP A 13 -11.81 -17.88 1.71
N SER A 14 -12.63 -16.84 1.68
CA SER A 14 -12.94 -15.99 2.83
C SER A 14 -13.51 -16.80 3.99
N ASN A 15 -14.44 -17.74 3.72
CA ASN A 15 -15.05 -18.56 4.75
C ASN A 15 -14.05 -19.45 5.48
N ASN A 16 -13.16 -20.11 4.73
CA ASN A 16 -12.12 -20.96 5.29
C ASN A 16 -11.09 -20.14 6.09
N LEU A 17 -10.70 -18.96 5.59
CA LEU A 17 -9.77 -18.08 6.28
C LEU A 17 -10.36 -17.51 7.57
N THR A 18 -11.62 -17.07 7.54
CA THR A 18 -12.31 -16.58 8.76
C THR A 18 -12.41 -17.70 9.79
N THR A 19 -12.89 -18.89 9.41
CA THR A 19 -13.01 -20.03 10.35
C THR A 19 -11.69 -20.39 11.00
N LYS A 20 -10.60 -20.46 10.20
CA LYS A 20 -9.27 -20.75 10.74
C LYS A 20 -8.71 -19.64 11.59
N GLY A 21 -8.94 -18.38 11.19
CA GLY A 21 -8.57 -17.19 11.97
C GLY A 21 -9.20 -17.21 13.34
N ASP A 22 -10.51 -17.47 13.41
CA ASP A 22 -11.26 -17.56 14.66
C ASP A 22 -10.73 -18.64 15.60
N LEU A 23 -10.42 -19.81 15.10
CA LEU A 23 -9.85 -20.87 15.94
C LEU A 23 -8.54 -20.40 16.59
N VAL A 24 -7.65 -19.74 15.84
CA VAL A 24 -6.39 -19.23 16.35
C VAL A 24 -6.62 -18.11 17.37
N VAL A 25 -7.48 -17.15 17.02
CA VAL A 25 -7.79 -16.00 17.88
C VAL A 25 -8.39 -16.47 19.21
N ASN A 26 -9.40 -17.33 19.16
CA ASN A 26 -10.09 -17.84 20.37
C ASN A 26 -9.13 -18.61 21.30
N GLU A 27 -8.23 -19.41 20.75
CA GLU A 27 -7.20 -20.11 21.51
C GLU A 27 -6.25 -19.13 22.23
N VAL A 28 -5.78 -18.11 21.49
CA VAL A 28 -4.84 -17.11 22.03
C VAL A 28 -5.49 -16.27 23.12
N VAL A 29 -6.69 -15.68 22.85
CA VAL A 29 -7.35 -14.82 23.84
C VAL A 29 -7.76 -15.60 25.09
N ALA A 30 -8.23 -16.84 24.94
CA ALA A 30 -8.54 -17.72 26.07
C ALA A 30 -7.28 -18.02 26.91
N SER A 31 -6.17 -18.34 26.26
CA SER A 31 -4.91 -18.64 26.93
C SER A 31 -4.34 -17.44 27.70
N LEU A 32 -4.63 -16.22 27.24
CA LEU A 32 -4.21 -14.97 27.87
C LEU A 32 -5.24 -14.39 28.85
N GLY A 33 -6.41 -15.01 28.97
CA GLY A 33 -7.52 -14.51 29.78
C GLY A 33 -8.10 -13.19 29.28
N MET A 34 -8.00 -12.92 27.97
CA MET A 34 -8.50 -11.72 27.31
C MET A 34 -9.88 -11.98 26.70
N PRO A 35 -10.75 -10.95 26.61
CA PRO A 35 -12.02 -11.09 25.91
C PRO A 35 -11.82 -11.10 24.39
N ARG A 36 -12.76 -11.74 23.67
CA ARG A 36 -12.72 -11.80 22.19
C ARG A 36 -12.95 -10.44 21.52
N ASP A 37 -13.67 -9.56 22.18
CA ASP A 37 -14.05 -8.22 21.69
C ASP A 37 -12.91 -7.20 21.63
N ILE A 38 -11.68 -7.62 21.92
CA ILE A 38 -10.47 -6.83 21.60
C ILE A 38 -10.18 -6.75 20.10
N LEU A 39 -10.83 -7.59 19.30
CA LEU A 39 -10.73 -7.62 17.84
C LEU A 39 -12.11 -7.40 17.21
N PRO A 40 -12.17 -6.98 15.93
CA PRO A 40 -13.43 -6.82 15.21
C PRO A 40 -14.29 -8.09 15.22
N PRO A 41 -15.62 -7.95 15.05
CA PRO A 41 -16.52 -9.08 14.89
C PRO A 41 -16.16 -9.94 13.68
N ASP A 42 -16.51 -11.23 13.74
CA ASP A 42 -16.25 -12.18 12.65
C ASP A 42 -16.95 -11.79 11.34
N GLU A 43 -18.07 -11.10 11.44
CA GLU A 43 -18.80 -10.55 10.28
C GLU A 43 -17.94 -9.52 9.54
N ASP A 44 -17.33 -8.57 10.24
CA ASP A 44 -16.46 -7.53 9.67
C ASP A 44 -15.23 -8.16 9.03
N ILE A 45 -14.63 -9.16 9.68
CA ILE A 45 -13.48 -9.92 9.13
C ILE A 45 -13.88 -10.62 7.83
N SER A 46 -15.05 -11.27 7.81
CA SER A 46 -15.55 -11.97 6.63
C SER A 46 -15.84 -11.02 5.46
N ILE A 47 -16.44 -9.84 5.74
CA ILE A 47 -16.69 -8.79 4.74
C ILE A 47 -15.36 -8.30 4.16
N ALA A 48 -14.40 -7.96 5.02
CA ALA A 48 -13.08 -7.52 4.58
C ALA A 48 -12.40 -8.55 3.68
N LEU A 49 -12.36 -9.82 4.07
CA LEU A 49 -11.74 -10.89 3.29
C LEU A 49 -12.45 -11.15 1.96
N THR A 50 -13.75 -10.90 1.88
CA THR A 50 -14.53 -11.04 0.63
C THR A 50 -14.18 -9.95 -0.37
N LEU A 51 -13.90 -8.73 0.10
CA LEU A 51 -13.59 -7.58 -0.75
C LEU A 51 -12.10 -7.48 -1.13
N LEU A 52 -11.21 -8.01 -0.29
CA LEU A 52 -9.75 -7.93 -0.47
C LEU A 52 -9.25 -8.42 -1.84
N PRO A 53 -9.71 -9.56 -2.42
CA PRO A 53 -9.22 -10.04 -3.71
C PRO A 53 -9.40 -9.02 -4.83
N ARG A 54 -10.51 -8.31 -4.85
CA ARG A 54 -10.79 -7.25 -5.83
C ARG A 54 -9.71 -6.17 -5.81
N GLU A 55 -9.33 -5.71 -4.63
CA GLU A 55 -8.34 -4.65 -4.48
C GLU A 55 -6.92 -5.16 -4.77
N LEU A 56 -6.60 -6.36 -4.31
CA LEU A 56 -5.29 -6.98 -4.54
C LEU A 56 -5.04 -7.35 -6.01
N ASN A 57 -6.08 -7.54 -6.81
CA ASN A 57 -5.95 -7.75 -8.25
C ASN A 57 -5.47 -6.50 -9.00
N LEU A 58 -5.54 -5.31 -8.40
CA LEU A 58 -4.91 -4.09 -8.93
C LEU A 58 -3.39 -4.08 -8.72
N VAL A 59 -2.87 -4.92 -7.84
CA VAL A 59 -1.45 -5.01 -7.51
C VAL A 59 -0.75 -5.95 -8.49
N PRO A 60 0.25 -5.47 -9.24
CA PRO A 60 1.06 -6.31 -10.12
C PRO A 60 1.68 -7.48 -9.37
N GLU A 61 1.82 -8.62 -10.03
CA GLU A 61 2.34 -9.84 -9.42
C GLU A 61 3.70 -9.63 -8.74
N ARG A 62 4.61 -8.87 -9.37
CA ARG A 62 5.93 -8.52 -8.83
C ARG A 62 5.87 -7.81 -7.48
N LEU A 63 4.77 -7.14 -7.15
CA LEU A 63 4.55 -6.42 -5.89
C LEU A 63 3.75 -7.23 -4.86
N ARG A 64 3.23 -8.40 -5.22
CA ARG A 64 2.55 -9.32 -4.29
C ARG A 64 3.57 -10.06 -3.43
N ASN A 65 4.28 -9.30 -2.61
CA ASN A 65 5.39 -9.74 -1.78
C ASN A 65 4.96 -10.11 -0.35
N LYS A 66 5.96 -10.35 0.50
CA LYS A 66 5.73 -10.69 1.92
C LYS A 66 4.88 -9.69 2.71
N PHE A 67 4.88 -8.41 2.34
CA PHE A 67 4.07 -7.40 3.03
C PHE A 67 2.60 -7.56 2.69
N ILE A 68 2.26 -7.81 1.43
CA ILE A 68 0.88 -8.10 1.01
C ILE A 68 0.38 -9.39 1.67
N ALA A 69 1.21 -10.46 1.69
CA ALA A 69 0.84 -11.70 2.37
C ALA A 69 0.57 -11.49 3.86
N LYS A 70 1.42 -10.72 4.55
CA LYS A 70 1.22 -10.38 5.98
C LYS A 70 -0.03 -9.54 6.20
N ALA A 71 -0.35 -8.61 5.30
CA ALA A 71 -1.57 -7.83 5.38
C ALA A 71 -2.82 -8.72 5.31
N VAL A 72 -2.85 -9.67 4.36
CA VAL A 72 -3.96 -10.64 4.25
C VAL A 72 -4.09 -11.50 5.51
N ILE A 73 -2.97 -12.02 6.03
CA ILE A 73 -2.96 -12.82 7.27
C ILE A 73 -3.47 -11.97 8.44
N ALA A 74 -2.98 -10.73 8.61
CA ALA A 74 -3.44 -9.84 9.67
C ALA A 74 -4.94 -9.55 9.53
N SER A 75 -5.43 -9.29 8.32
CA SER A 75 -6.86 -9.10 8.06
C SER A 75 -7.70 -10.34 8.43
N SER A 76 -7.18 -11.55 8.19
CA SER A 76 -7.93 -12.80 8.44
C SER A 76 -8.10 -13.14 9.92
N VAL A 77 -7.35 -12.48 10.79
CA VAL A 77 -7.47 -12.61 12.25
C VAL A 77 -7.96 -11.32 12.93
N GLY A 78 -8.41 -10.34 12.15
CA GLY A 78 -8.95 -9.08 12.66
C GLY A 78 -7.91 -8.05 13.13
N LEU A 79 -6.62 -8.25 12.84
CA LEU A 79 -5.56 -7.27 13.12
C LEU A 79 -5.50 -6.22 11.99
N PHE A 80 -6.55 -5.40 11.89
CA PHE A 80 -6.73 -4.45 10.80
C PHE A 80 -5.70 -3.31 10.83
N ASP A 81 -5.32 -2.85 12.00
CA ASP A 81 -4.22 -1.90 12.21
C ASP A 81 -2.88 -2.44 11.68
N GLY A 82 -2.59 -3.71 11.98
CA GLY A 82 -1.42 -4.40 11.44
C GLY A 82 -1.47 -4.54 9.92
N ALA A 83 -2.63 -4.86 9.35
CA ALA A 83 -2.81 -4.97 7.91
C ALA A 83 -2.51 -3.64 7.20
N ILE A 84 -3.02 -2.51 7.72
CA ILE A 84 -2.73 -1.15 7.24
C ILE A 84 -1.23 -0.88 7.20
N ILE A 85 -0.50 -1.18 8.27
CA ILE A 85 0.94 -0.96 8.36
C ILE A 85 1.69 -1.77 7.29
N TYR A 86 1.30 -3.04 7.07
CA TYR A 86 1.95 -3.87 6.07
C TYR A 86 1.70 -3.37 4.64
N VAL A 87 0.46 -3.00 4.29
CA VAL A 87 0.15 -2.44 2.97
C VAL A 87 0.88 -1.11 2.76
N TRP A 88 0.90 -0.23 3.77
CA TRP A 88 1.63 1.03 3.71
C TRP A 88 3.12 0.84 3.43
N ASN A 89 3.77 -0.09 4.12
CA ASN A 89 5.18 -0.39 3.88
C ASN A 89 5.44 -0.87 2.44
N CYS A 90 4.49 -1.60 1.84
CA CYS A 90 4.58 -1.98 0.43
C CYS A 90 4.52 -0.75 -0.48
N VAL A 91 3.57 0.18 -0.23
CA VAL A 91 3.42 1.44 -0.98
C VAL A 91 4.69 2.28 -0.91
N ILE A 92 5.20 2.55 0.30
CA ILE A 92 6.38 3.39 0.48
C ILE A 92 7.61 2.78 -0.19
N THR A 93 7.78 1.45 -0.11
CA THR A 93 8.88 0.75 -0.79
C THR A 93 8.77 0.90 -2.31
N GLU A 94 7.58 0.75 -2.87
CA GLU A 94 7.36 0.90 -4.32
C GLU A 94 7.55 2.35 -4.77
N LEU A 95 7.05 3.34 -4.03
CA LEU A 95 7.25 4.75 -4.35
C LEU A 95 8.74 5.13 -4.36
N ARG A 96 9.50 4.67 -3.36
CA ARG A 96 10.97 4.86 -3.34
C ARG A 96 11.64 4.24 -4.57
N SER A 97 11.23 3.03 -4.95
CA SER A 97 11.75 2.36 -6.13
C SER A 97 11.44 3.14 -7.42
N ARG A 98 10.22 3.67 -7.56
CA ARG A 98 9.83 4.49 -8.71
C ARG A 98 10.63 5.80 -8.76
N VAL A 99 10.79 6.49 -7.64
CA VAL A 99 11.63 7.70 -7.57
C VAL A 99 13.07 7.39 -7.94
N SER A 100 13.63 6.29 -7.41
CA SER A 100 15.00 5.86 -7.71
C SER A 100 15.22 5.63 -9.21
N SER A 101 14.21 5.20 -9.95
CA SER A 101 14.31 4.97 -11.40
C SER A 101 14.49 6.25 -12.23
N PHE A 102 14.17 7.42 -11.68
CA PHE A 102 14.42 8.73 -12.32
C PHE A 102 15.90 9.16 -12.27
N GLY A 103 16.70 8.59 -11.38
CA GLY A 103 18.08 8.97 -11.17
C GLY A 103 18.26 10.20 -10.25
N MET A 104 19.32 10.16 -9.45
CA MET A 104 19.59 11.17 -8.40
C MET A 104 19.88 12.56 -8.98
N GLU A 105 20.46 12.64 -10.17
CA GLU A 105 20.76 13.92 -10.83
C GLU A 105 19.47 14.69 -11.17
N MET A 106 18.45 14.01 -11.70
CA MET A 106 17.16 14.61 -12.00
C MET A 106 16.43 15.04 -10.72
N ILE A 107 16.48 14.22 -9.68
CA ILE A 107 15.90 14.56 -8.38
C ILE A 107 16.56 15.83 -7.81
N ALA A 108 17.89 15.95 -7.93
CA ALA A 108 18.63 17.12 -7.48
C ALA A 108 18.22 18.39 -8.25
N GLN A 109 18.02 18.29 -9.57
CA GLN A 109 17.56 19.42 -10.40
C GLN A 109 16.16 19.91 -9.99
N ILE A 110 15.21 18.98 -9.77
CA ILE A 110 13.83 19.32 -9.40
C ILE A 110 13.75 19.86 -7.98
N SER A 111 14.50 19.29 -7.02
CA SER A 111 14.49 19.72 -5.63
C SER A 111 15.41 20.90 -5.32
N GLY A 112 16.14 21.40 -6.31
CA GLY A 112 17.02 22.57 -6.19
C GLY A 112 18.28 22.37 -5.35
N ASN A 113 18.54 21.17 -4.85
CA ASN A 113 19.71 20.84 -4.01
C ASN A 113 20.28 19.47 -4.34
N SER A 114 21.60 19.34 -4.29
CA SER A 114 22.26 18.03 -4.31
C SER A 114 21.81 17.19 -3.13
N LYS A 115 21.38 15.96 -3.39
CA LYS A 115 20.92 15.02 -2.36
C LYS A 115 22.00 13.98 -2.07
N PRO A 116 22.18 13.56 -0.80
CA PRO A 116 23.11 12.48 -0.48
C PRO A 116 22.64 11.14 -1.06
N ASP A 117 23.58 10.21 -1.31
CA ASP A 117 23.28 8.90 -1.92
C ASP A 117 22.20 8.09 -1.18
N ASN A 118 22.09 8.27 0.14
CA ASN A 118 21.08 7.61 0.99
C ASN A 118 19.84 8.46 1.25
N PHE A 119 19.59 9.49 0.44
CA PHE A 119 18.45 10.38 0.61
C PHE A 119 17.12 9.63 0.61
N LEU A 120 16.92 8.72 -0.35
CA LEU A 120 15.66 7.97 -0.47
C LEU A 120 15.40 7.03 0.71
N ASP A 121 16.44 6.57 1.40
CA ASP A 121 16.29 5.72 2.60
C ASP A 121 15.82 6.53 3.81
N LYS A 122 16.14 7.83 3.85
CA LYS A 122 15.87 8.72 4.98
C LYS A 122 14.71 9.68 4.77
N ILE A 123 14.23 9.82 3.53
CA ILE A 123 13.10 10.71 3.23
C ILE A 123 11.86 10.29 4.01
N GLN A 124 11.17 11.25 4.62
CA GLN A 124 9.92 11.01 5.31
C GLN A 124 8.81 10.69 4.31
N ASP A 125 7.80 9.95 4.75
CA ASP A 125 6.69 9.51 3.89
C ASP A 125 5.97 10.70 3.25
N VAL A 126 5.78 11.80 3.97
CA VAL A 126 5.17 13.03 3.45
C VAL A 126 5.97 13.61 2.29
N ASP A 127 7.27 13.77 2.48
CA ASP A 127 8.16 14.36 1.47
C ASP A 127 8.31 13.42 0.25
N LEU A 128 8.26 12.11 0.48
CA LEU A 128 8.30 11.12 -0.61
C LEU A 128 7.05 11.22 -1.48
N ILE A 129 5.86 11.36 -0.89
CA ILE A 129 4.60 11.48 -1.62
C ILE A 129 4.60 12.80 -2.42
N ASP A 130 5.05 13.90 -1.81
CA ASP A 130 5.18 15.19 -2.48
C ASP A 130 6.17 15.13 -3.65
N LEU A 131 7.30 14.46 -3.47
CA LEU A 131 8.29 14.24 -4.54
C LEU A 131 7.72 13.39 -5.67
N CYS A 132 6.98 12.32 -5.35
CA CYS A 132 6.30 11.51 -6.36
C CYS A 132 5.30 12.32 -7.18
N TYR A 133 4.60 13.27 -6.57
CA TYR A 133 3.69 14.18 -7.28
C TYR A 133 4.47 15.16 -8.17
N GLN A 134 5.54 15.77 -7.68
CA GLN A 134 6.40 16.67 -8.46
C GLN A 134 7.03 15.98 -9.68
N LEU A 135 7.37 14.70 -9.55
CA LEU A 135 7.91 13.86 -10.62
C LEU A 135 6.82 13.27 -11.56
N ASN A 136 5.54 13.59 -11.35
CA ASN A 136 4.40 13.00 -12.07
C ASN A 136 4.33 11.45 -11.97
N ILE A 137 4.92 10.86 -10.93
CA ILE A 137 4.79 9.42 -10.63
C ILE A 137 3.38 9.10 -10.17
N ILE A 138 2.77 10.03 -9.44
CA ILE A 138 1.36 10.01 -9.03
C ILE A 138 0.68 11.30 -9.50
N ASP A 139 -0.61 11.22 -9.78
CA ASP A 139 -1.44 12.37 -10.11
C ASP A 139 -1.94 13.10 -8.84
N GLU A 140 -2.68 14.20 -9.02
CA GLU A 140 -3.27 14.99 -7.93
C GLU A 140 -4.17 14.14 -7.02
N GLN A 141 -4.98 13.24 -7.60
CA GLN A 141 -5.81 12.33 -6.82
C GLN A 141 -4.96 11.35 -6.00
N GLY A 142 -3.92 10.80 -6.60
CA GLY A 142 -2.98 9.91 -5.91
C GLY A 142 -2.29 10.61 -4.75
N HIS A 143 -1.80 11.83 -4.97
CA HIS A 143 -1.22 12.67 -3.94
C HIS A 143 -2.19 12.88 -2.76
N PHE A 144 -3.41 13.32 -3.05
CA PHE A 144 -4.44 13.57 -2.03
C PHE A 144 -4.77 12.32 -1.22
N TYR A 145 -5.07 11.19 -1.90
CA TYR A 145 -5.46 9.97 -1.20
C TYR A 145 -4.32 9.29 -0.45
N LEU A 146 -3.09 9.34 -0.96
CA LEU A 146 -1.94 8.78 -0.25
C LEU A 146 -1.57 9.61 0.98
N GLN A 147 -1.72 10.94 0.95
CA GLN A 147 -1.57 11.77 2.15
C GLN A 147 -2.62 11.42 3.22
N GLN A 148 -3.89 11.18 2.82
CA GLN A 148 -4.91 10.69 3.75
C GLN A 148 -4.56 9.31 4.32
N CYS A 149 -4.09 8.37 3.50
CA CYS A 149 -3.66 7.06 3.96
C CYS A 149 -2.50 7.17 4.96
N ARG A 150 -1.56 8.09 4.75
CA ARG A 150 -0.47 8.36 5.68
C ARG A 150 -1.00 8.81 7.05
N GLU A 151 -1.99 9.71 7.07
CA GLU A 151 -2.60 10.16 8.32
C GLU A 151 -3.34 9.01 9.03
N ILE A 152 -4.15 8.23 8.31
CA ILE A 152 -4.85 7.06 8.88
C ILE A 152 -3.83 6.09 9.48
N ARG A 153 -2.76 5.76 8.75
CA ARG A 153 -1.71 4.86 9.24
C ARG A 153 -1.01 5.40 10.48
N ASN A 154 -0.76 6.70 10.56
CA ASN A 154 -0.15 7.31 11.73
C ASN A 154 -1.05 7.19 12.96
N HIS A 155 -2.34 7.45 12.81
CA HIS A 155 -3.33 7.35 13.89
C HIS A 155 -3.69 5.91 14.27
N ALA A 156 -3.64 4.97 13.33
CA ALA A 156 -3.83 3.54 13.61
C ALA A 156 -2.61 2.88 14.29
N SER A 157 -1.48 3.59 14.36
CA SER A 157 -0.28 3.07 15.02
C SER A 157 -0.46 3.08 16.53
N ILE A 158 -0.15 1.96 17.20
CA ILE A 158 -0.13 1.80 18.67
C ILE A 158 0.74 2.88 19.35
N ALA A 159 1.73 3.43 18.64
CA ALA A 159 2.57 4.50 19.15
C ALA A 159 1.88 5.88 19.21
N HIS A 160 0.69 6.03 18.61
CA HIS A 160 -0.04 7.29 18.60
C HIS A 160 -0.97 7.39 19.83
N PRO A 161 -0.99 8.55 20.54
CA PRO A 161 -1.81 8.72 21.76
C PRO A 161 -3.33 8.60 21.50
N SER A 162 -3.79 8.95 20.30
CA SER A 162 -5.18 8.76 19.88
C SER A 162 -5.23 7.56 18.93
N ASN A 163 -5.42 6.37 19.48
CA ASN A 163 -5.64 5.18 18.67
C ASN A 163 -7.03 5.27 18.02
N ILE A 164 -7.07 5.10 16.70
CA ILE A 164 -8.33 5.01 15.95
C ILE A 164 -8.62 3.52 15.73
N ASP A 165 -9.81 3.09 16.10
CA ASP A 165 -10.28 1.77 15.76
C ASP A 165 -10.55 1.70 14.25
N ILE A 166 -10.00 0.67 13.63
CA ILE A 166 -10.14 0.43 12.19
C ILE A 166 -11.20 -0.67 12.01
N ASP A 167 -12.31 -0.30 11.40
CA ASP A 167 -13.34 -1.25 10.98
C ASP A 167 -13.06 -1.84 9.57
N ASP A 168 -13.90 -2.73 9.10
CA ASP A 168 -13.81 -3.37 7.79
C ASP A 168 -13.82 -2.34 6.64
N ARG A 169 -14.63 -1.28 6.77
CA ARG A 169 -14.76 -0.24 5.75
C ARG A 169 -13.53 0.63 5.65
N GLU A 170 -13.00 1.07 6.79
CA GLU A 170 -11.75 1.82 6.83
C GLU A 170 -10.58 1.00 6.29
N LEU A 171 -10.48 -0.29 6.66
CA LEU A 171 -9.47 -1.20 6.12
C LEU A 171 -9.55 -1.29 4.59
N ILE A 172 -10.75 -1.59 4.05
CA ILE A 172 -10.93 -1.78 2.61
C ILE A 172 -10.72 -0.48 1.85
N ASN A 173 -11.22 0.65 2.35
CA ASN A 173 -10.97 1.96 1.75
C ASN A 173 -9.48 2.30 1.72
N PHE A 174 -8.77 2.04 2.81
CA PHE A 174 -7.32 2.25 2.88
C PHE A 174 -6.58 1.39 1.85
N ILE A 175 -6.86 0.08 1.82
CA ILE A 175 -6.22 -0.87 0.90
C ILE A 175 -6.54 -0.49 -0.56
N SER A 176 -7.80 -0.16 -0.86
CA SER A 176 -8.22 0.27 -2.20
C SER A 176 -7.43 1.48 -2.69
N ARG A 177 -7.28 2.52 -1.85
CA ARG A 177 -6.48 3.71 -2.17
C ARG A 177 -5.01 3.37 -2.39
N CYS A 178 -4.43 2.58 -1.50
CA CYS A 178 -3.04 2.12 -1.60
C CYS A 178 -2.81 1.30 -2.88
N CYS A 179 -3.67 0.34 -3.18
CA CYS A 179 -3.57 -0.47 -4.38
C CYS A 179 -3.72 0.38 -5.65
N LYS A 180 -4.73 1.25 -5.70
CA LYS A 180 -5.03 2.06 -6.88
C LYS A 180 -3.97 3.12 -7.16
N TYR A 181 -3.52 3.85 -6.14
CA TYR A 181 -2.68 5.03 -6.33
C TYR A 181 -1.19 4.78 -6.04
N GLY A 182 -0.88 3.81 -5.17
CA GLY A 182 0.48 3.50 -4.79
C GLY A 182 1.10 2.30 -5.51
N LEU A 183 0.30 1.24 -5.74
CA LEU A 183 0.81 -0.04 -6.20
C LEU A 183 0.42 -0.42 -7.63
N SER A 184 -0.70 0.08 -8.18
CA SER A 184 -1.11 -0.26 -9.55
C SER A 184 -0.06 0.19 -10.57
N GLU A 185 0.07 -0.56 -11.64
CA GLU A 185 0.76 -0.08 -12.84
C GLU A 185 -0.16 0.95 -13.50
N LYS A 186 -0.04 2.22 -13.08
CA LYS A 186 -0.49 3.28 -13.96
C LYS A 186 0.43 3.23 -15.16
N THR A 187 -0.15 3.06 -16.33
CA THR A 187 0.49 3.54 -17.55
C THR A 187 0.76 5.01 -17.25
N ILE A 188 2.01 5.32 -16.89
CA ILE A 188 2.47 6.70 -16.86
C ILE A 188 2.10 7.15 -18.28
N SER A 189 1.04 7.95 -18.42
CA SER A 189 0.91 8.77 -19.59
C SER A 189 2.17 9.62 -19.50
N THR A 190 3.20 9.19 -20.20
CA THR A 190 4.47 9.87 -20.32
C THR A 190 4.14 11.24 -20.90
N GLY A 191 3.72 12.14 -20.02
CA GLY A 191 3.74 13.54 -20.29
C GLY A 191 5.21 13.84 -20.56
N ILE A 192 5.55 13.94 -21.83
CA ILE A 192 6.85 14.28 -22.37
C ILE A 192 7.86 13.14 -22.15
N ASP A 193 7.94 12.26 -23.12
CA ASP A 193 9.09 11.38 -23.33
C ASP A 193 10.35 12.27 -23.39
N ILE A 194 11.16 12.23 -22.31
CA ILE A 194 12.41 13.01 -22.21
C ILE A 194 13.35 12.68 -23.37
N LYS A 195 13.25 11.48 -23.96
CA LYS A 195 13.97 11.14 -25.21
C LYS A 195 13.47 11.94 -26.40
N SER A 196 12.15 12.19 -26.49
CA SER A 196 11.58 13.06 -27.54
C SER A 196 11.95 14.52 -27.33
N LEU A 197 12.02 15.00 -26.08
CA LEU A 197 12.47 16.36 -25.76
C LEU A 197 13.95 16.57 -26.09
N ASN A 198 14.82 15.63 -25.73
CA ASN A 198 16.23 15.68 -26.11
C ASN A 198 16.45 15.61 -27.61
N ALA A 199 15.60 14.88 -28.36
CA ALA A 199 15.66 14.86 -29.82
C ALA A 199 15.24 16.20 -30.45
N ILE A 200 14.30 16.92 -29.84
CA ILE A 200 13.83 18.24 -30.30
C ILE A 200 14.84 19.34 -29.95
N LEU A 201 15.52 19.24 -28.80
CA LEU A 201 16.51 20.23 -28.36
C LEU A 201 17.89 20.02 -29.01
N SER A 202 18.10 18.91 -29.72
CA SER A 202 19.36 18.56 -30.44
C SER A 202 19.30 18.92 -31.93
N THR A 203 18.17 19.52 -32.42
CA THR A 203 18.01 20.06 -33.76
C THR A 203 18.05 21.57 -33.71
#